data_a359f60ac98f3cccd14f44050edf4110
#
_entry.id   a359f60ac98f3cccd14f44050edf4110
#
_cell.length_a   1.000
_cell.length_b   1.000
_cell.length_c   1.000
_cell.angle_alpha   90.00
_cell.angle_beta   90.00
_cell.angle_gamma   90.00
#
_symmetry.space_group_name_H-M   'P 1'
#
loop_
_entity.id
_entity.type
_entity.pdbx_description
1 polymer ?
#
loop_
_entity_poly.entity_id
_entity_poly.type
_entity_poly.pdbx_seq_one_letter_code
_entity_poly.pdbx_strand_id
1 'polypeptide(L)'
;TIIQKIKNINDEKNNNQTNLFEIADILSNDFEFLPSKAWTQKELLAEEFKSLGFYISDHPLNEYQDIFHQLNIISYNEFYNNDMSEGLIAGTIMSVQEKKSAKGTPYAIVRFSDKKGEFELFLFAEILVSNRDKLKESESFVITLQKDKVTGEETKKRVNVRKILSLNQVVNEPYKKVTIELRENFNIKEIKEILSLNGKTVVNLVIKHNNKKATYSLQNNRKFDLKHLKALKAKDYVAKITF
;
A
#
# COMPACT_ATOMS: atom_id res chain seq x y z
N THR A 1 21.49 -4.93 27.71
CA THR A 1 21.10 -4.27 26.45
C THR A 1 22.16 -3.25 26.05
N ILE A 2 22.30 -2.95 24.76
CA ILE A 2 23.26 -1.96 24.20
C ILE A 2 23.12 -0.61 24.92
N ILE A 3 21.89 -0.18 25.19
CA ILE A 3 21.59 1.08 25.88
C ILE A 3 22.16 1.09 27.32
N GLN A 4 22.10 -0.02 28.04
CA GLN A 4 22.69 -0.12 29.38
C GLN A 4 24.23 -0.10 29.35
N LYS A 5 24.84 -0.76 28.34
CA LYS A 5 26.31 -0.71 28.15
C LYS A 5 26.77 0.70 27.80
N ILE A 6 26.06 1.41 26.90
CA ILE A 6 26.35 2.81 26.53
C ILE A 6 26.18 3.74 27.75
N LYS A 7 25.14 3.55 28.57
CA LYS A 7 24.97 4.31 29.82
C LYS A 7 26.13 4.09 30.77
N ASN A 8 26.51 2.84 31.01
CA ASN A 8 27.62 2.52 31.88
C ASN A 8 28.93 3.17 31.41
N ILE A 9 29.24 3.10 30.11
CA ILE A 9 30.41 3.75 29.49
C ILE A 9 30.39 5.27 29.68
N ASN A 10 29.21 5.91 29.55
CA ASN A 10 29.06 7.36 29.76
C ASN A 10 29.18 7.74 31.26
N ASP A 11 28.63 6.94 32.16
CA ASP A 11 28.73 7.17 33.62
C ASP A 11 30.16 7.01 34.12
N GLU A 12 30.92 6.04 33.57
CA GLU A 12 32.34 5.84 33.85
C GLU A 12 33.21 6.99 33.33
N LYS A 13 32.95 7.51 32.14
CA LYS A 13 33.63 8.72 31.61
C LYS A 13 33.38 9.98 32.45
N ASN A 14 32.21 10.11 33.05
CA ASN A 14 31.88 11.29 33.87
C ASN A 14 32.47 11.23 35.28
N ASN A 15 32.85 10.02 35.79
CA ASN A 15 33.37 9.86 37.12
C ASN A 15 34.90 9.92 37.23
N ASN A 16 35.64 10.20 36.15
CA ASN A 16 37.09 10.32 36.10
C ASN A 16 37.88 9.14 36.78
N GLN A 17 37.26 8.00 36.96
CA GLN A 17 37.90 6.77 37.42
C GLN A 17 38.21 5.87 36.22
N THR A 18 39.38 6.03 35.65
CA THR A 18 39.90 5.10 34.64
C THR A 18 40.49 3.89 35.33
N ASN A 19 39.79 2.77 35.30
CA ASN A 19 40.39 1.48 35.61
C ASN A 19 41.36 1.09 34.51
N LEU A 20 42.65 1.05 34.83
CA LEU A 20 43.74 0.83 33.86
C LEU A 20 43.64 -0.52 33.12
N PHE A 21 42.86 -1.48 33.67
CA PHE A 21 42.69 -2.83 33.12
C PHE A 21 41.40 -2.98 32.26
N GLU A 22 40.44 -2.07 32.35
CA GLU A 22 39.17 -2.14 31.61
C GLU A 22 39.25 -1.57 30.19
N ILE A 23 40.26 -0.72 29.89
CA ILE A 23 40.44 -0.15 28.56
C ILE A 23 40.70 -1.25 27.51
N ALA A 24 41.40 -2.32 27.88
CA ALA A 24 41.63 -3.45 26.98
C ALA A 24 40.38 -4.28 26.72
N ASP A 25 39.48 -4.44 27.70
CA ASP A 25 38.21 -5.14 27.56
C ASP A 25 37.15 -4.32 26.82
N ILE A 26 37.21 -2.99 26.90
CA ILE A 26 36.29 -2.09 26.14
C ILE A 26 36.62 -2.11 24.64
N LEU A 27 37.90 -2.24 24.29
CA LEU A 27 38.36 -2.31 22.89
C LEU A 27 38.20 -3.70 22.27
N SER A 28 38.07 -4.78 23.10
CA SER A 28 37.87 -6.16 22.64
C SER A 28 36.43 -6.64 22.73
N ASN A 29 35.48 -5.82 23.23
CA ASN A 29 34.06 -6.16 23.24
C ASN A 29 33.49 -6.05 21.84
N ASP A 30 33.70 -7.07 21.03
CA ASP A 30 32.87 -7.33 19.86
C ASP A 30 31.39 -7.35 20.31
N PHE A 31 30.63 -6.40 19.84
CA PHE A 31 29.19 -6.41 20.08
C PHE A 31 28.60 -7.61 19.35
N GLU A 32 28.40 -8.71 20.03
CA GLU A 32 27.63 -9.83 19.50
C GLU A 32 26.19 -9.39 19.36
N PHE A 33 25.82 -9.04 18.13
CA PHE A 33 24.43 -8.84 17.78
C PHE A 33 23.76 -10.21 17.71
N LEU A 34 22.83 -10.46 18.61
CA LEU A 34 21.99 -11.64 18.51
C LEU A 34 21.26 -11.61 17.15
N PRO A 35 21.24 -12.73 16.42
CA PRO A 35 20.52 -12.78 15.14
C PRO A 35 19.05 -12.44 15.39
N SER A 36 18.59 -11.33 14.83
CA SER A 36 17.20 -10.92 14.87
C SER A 36 16.48 -11.45 13.64
N LYS A 37 15.19 -11.72 13.78
CA LYS A 37 14.35 -12.03 12.62
C LYS A 37 14.37 -10.83 11.67
N ALA A 38 14.65 -11.08 10.40
CA ALA A 38 14.59 -10.04 9.38
C ALA A 38 13.17 -9.46 9.31
N TRP A 39 13.08 -8.15 9.25
CA TRP A 39 11.79 -7.46 9.06
C TRP A 39 11.20 -7.77 7.68
N THR A 40 9.90 -7.88 7.62
CA THR A 40 9.18 -7.85 6.35
C THR A 40 9.30 -6.45 5.73
N GLN A 41 9.11 -6.33 4.41
CA GLN A 41 9.13 -5.03 3.73
C GLN A 41 8.16 -4.03 4.37
N LYS A 42 6.98 -4.49 4.78
CA LYS A 42 5.98 -3.65 5.45
C LYS A 42 6.47 -3.15 6.82
N GLU A 43 7.09 -4.01 7.62
CA GLU A 43 7.65 -3.64 8.93
C GLU A 43 8.80 -2.64 8.76
N LEU A 44 9.68 -2.88 7.77
CA LEU A 44 10.81 -1.99 7.46
C LEU A 44 10.32 -0.58 7.10
N LEU A 45 9.35 -0.47 6.19
CA LEU A 45 8.77 0.82 5.80
C LEU A 45 8.04 1.51 6.96
N ALA A 46 7.37 0.75 7.83
CA ALA A 46 6.71 1.33 9.00
C ALA A 46 7.71 1.90 10.02
N GLU A 47 8.81 1.19 10.30
CA GLU A 47 9.87 1.69 11.20
C GLU A 47 10.67 2.83 10.56
N GLU A 48 10.90 2.81 9.24
CA GLU A 48 11.49 3.93 8.50
C GLU A 48 10.64 5.18 8.65
N PHE A 49 9.34 5.07 8.37
CA PHE A 49 8.40 6.19 8.53
C PHE A 49 8.35 6.72 9.97
N LYS A 50 8.27 5.83 10.96
CA LYS A 50 8.24 6.20 12.37
C LYS A 50 9.51 6.93 12.82
N SER A 51 10.66 6.59 12.24
CA SER A 51 11.95 7.18 12.58
C SER A 51 12.23 8.49 11.85
N LEU A 52 11.84 8.60 10.59
CA LEU A 52 12.18 9.70 9.68
C LEU A 52 11.01 10.63 9.35
N GLY A 53 9.78 10.13 9.47
CA GLY A 53 8.56 10.86 9.09
C GLY A 53 8.25 10.82 7.59
N PHE A 54 9.02 10.08 6.79
CA PHE A 54 8.81 9.89 5.35
C PHE A 54 9.46 8.59 4.86
N TYR A 55 9.14 8.17 3.63
CA TYR A 55 9.64 6.94 3.01
C TYR A 55 10.83 7.25 2.10
N ILE A 56 11.94 6.51 2.25
CA ILE A 56 13.17 6.64 1.45
C ILE A 56 13.41 5.38 0.61
N SER A 57 13.37 4.21 1.25
CA SER A 57 13.81 2.96 0.63
C SER A 57 12.80 2.46 -0.41
N ASP A 58 11.52 2.63 -0.15
CA ASP A 58 10.42 2.27 -1.06
C ASP A 58 9.13 2.96 -0.57
N HIS A 59 8.07 2.93 -1.39
CA HIS A 59 6.77 3.47 -1.02
C HIS A 59 5.75 2.34 -0.82
N PRO A 60 4.89 2.37 0.26
CA PRO A 60 3.92 1.31 0.53
C PRO A 60 2.98 0.97 -0.63
N LEU A 61 2.72 1.95 -1.51
CA LEU A 61 1.86 1.77 -2.68
C LEU A 61 2.53 1.02 -3.83
N ASN A 62 3.86 0.79 -3.79
CA ASN A 62 4.58 0.15 -4.89
C ASN A 62 4.17 -1.31 -5.10
N GLU A 63 3.81 -2.00 -4.04
CA GLU A 63 3.33 -3.38 -4.10
C GLU A 63 2.03 -3.55 -4.91
N TYR A 64 1.24 -2.47 -5.07
CA TYR A 64 -0.13 -2.51 -5.61
C TYR A 64 -0.28 -1.96 -7.04
N GLN A 65 0.82 -1.75 -7.77
CA GLN A 65 0.82 -1.15 -9.11
C GLN A 65 -0.12 -1.84 -10.10
N ASP A 66 -0.11 -3.18 -10.10
CA ASP A 66 -0.96 -3.96 -10.99
C ASP A 66 -2.45 -3.69 -10.76
N ILE A 67 -2.85 -3.51 -9.49
CA ILE A 67 -4.22 -3.17 -9.11
C ILE A 67 -4.55 -1.74 -9.52
N PHE A 68 -3.61 -0.82 -9.32
CA PHE A 68 -3.80 0.59 -9.68
C PHE A 68 -4.04 0.74 -11.18
N HIS A 69 -3.28 0.03 -12.02
CA HIS A 69 -3.51 0.00 -13.46
C HIS A 69 -4.90 -0.54 -13.82
N GLN A 70 -5.38 -1.58 -13.14
CA GLN A 70 -6.68 -2.18 -13.41
C GLN A 70 -7.85 -1.30 -12.98
N LEU A 71 -7.70 -0.59 -11.88
CA LEU A 71 -8.71 0.30 -11.33
C LEU A 71 -8.61 1.72 -11.92
N ASN A 72 -7.66 1.98 -12.83
CA ASN A 72 -7.35 3.31 -13.36
C ASN A 72 -7.06 4.32 -12.23
N ILE A 73 -6.32 3.86 -11.20
CA ILE A 73 -5.86 4.73 -10.13
C ILE A 73 -4.63 5.49 -10.62
N ILE A 74 -4.72 6.82 -10.57
CA ILE A 74 -3.68 7.75 -11.02
C ILE A 74 -3.05 8.46 -9.83
N SER A 75 -1.94 9.19 -10.04
CA SER A 75 -1.35 10.02 -9.00
C SER A 75 -2.21 11.27 -8.73
N TYR A 76 -2.11 11.84 -7.52
CA TYR A 76 -2.81 13.08 -7.20
C TYR A 76 -2.42 14.23 -8.13
N ASN A 77 -1.14 14.37 -8.44
CA ASN A 77 -0.64 15.41 -9.35
C ASN A 77 -1.22 15.26 -10.76
N GLU A 78 -1.32 14.03 -11.28
CA GLU A 78 -1.93 13.75 -12.56
C GLU A 78 -3.42 14.08 -12.53
N PHE A 79 -4.15 13.66 -11.50
CA PHE A 79 -5.56 14.03 -11.32
C PHE A 79 -5.72 15.54 -11.27
N TYR A 80 -4.93 16.25 -10.45
CA TYR A 80 -5.07 17.70 -10.27
C TYR A 80 -4.87 18.49 -11.56
N ASN A 81 -3.91 18.09 -12.39
CA ASN A 81 -3.52 18.81 -13.61
C ASN A 81 -4.36 18.46 -14.85
N ASN A 82 -5.05 17.33 -14.87
CA ASN A 82 -5.91 16.98 -16.01
C ASN A 82 -7.32 17.58 -15.89
N ASP A 83 -8.14 17.45 -16.94
CA ASP A 83 -9.51 17.99 -16.98
C ASP A 83 -10.60 17.01 -16.51
N MET A 84 -10.19 15.87 -15.91
CA MET A 84 -11.14 14.91 -15.36
C MET A 84 -11.91 15.54 -14.19
N SER A 85 -13.22 15.42 -14.20
CA SER A 85 -14.08 15.90 -13.10
C SER A 85 -14.08 14.96 -11.89
N GLU A 86 -13.85 13.67 -12.11
CA GLU A 86 -13.78 12.63 -11.08
C GLU A 86 -12.62 11.68 -11.38
N GLY A 87 -11.99 11.15 -10.33
CA GLY A 87 -10.89 10.19 -10.47
C GLY A 87 -10.62 9.41 -9.18
N LEU A 88 -9.93 8.28 -9.36
CA LEU A 88 -9.43 7.45 -8.28
C LEU A 88 -7.94 7.71 -8.10
N ILE A 89 -7.56 7.98 -6.86
CA ILE A 89 -6.16 8.08 -6.46
C ILE A 89 -5.87 7.12 -5.32
N ALA A 90 -4.60 6.85 -5.05
CA ALA A 90 -4.18 6.16 -3.83
C ALA A 90 -3.21 7.05 -3.05
N GLY A 91 -3.26 6.93 -1.73
CA GLY A 91 -2.36 7.65 -0.83
C GLY A 91 -2.15 6.91 0.48
N THR A 92 -0.95 7.05 1.05
CA THR A 92 -0.61 6.60 2.39
C THR A 92 -0.63 7.78 3.34
N ILE A 93 -1.28 7.65 4.50
CA ILE A 93 -1.42 8.73 5.47
C ILE A 93 -0.06 9.03 6.12
N MET A 94 0.34 10.30 6.04
CA MET A 94 1.50 10.86 6.72
C MET A 94 1.12 11.51 8.06
N SER A 95 0.00 12.23 8.09
CA SER A 95 -0.52 12.84 9.32
C SER A 95 -2.01 13.14 9.22
N VAL A 96 -2.67 13.21 10.36
CA VAL A 96 -4.10 13.54 10.47
C VAL A 96 -4.27 14.65 11.49
N GLN A 97 -4.91 15.75 11.12
CA GLN A 97 -5.24 16.87 12.00
C GLN A 97 -6.75 17.08 12.00
N GLU A 98 -7.42 16.68 13.08
CA GLU A 98 -8.84 16.97 13.27
C GLU A 98 -9.03 18.40 13.77
N LYS A 99 -9.99 19.10 13.18
CA LYS A 99 -10.36 20.48 13.50
C LYS A 99 -11.87 20.64 13.54
N LYS A 100 -12.33 21.75 14.08
CA LYS A 100 -13.74 22.17 14.04
C LYS A 100 -13.87 23.46 13.23
N SER A 101 -14.88 23.51 12.37
CA SER A 101 -15.24 24.74 11.65
C SER A 101 -15.81 25.79 12.62
N ALA A 102 -15.99 27.02 12.17
CA ALA A 102 -16.63 28.09 12.95
C ALA A 102 -18.05 27.71 13.42
N LYS A 103 -18.72 26.80 12.71
CA LYS A 103 -20.05 26.26 13.08
C LYS A 103 -19.99 25.03 13.97
N GLY A 104 -18.80 24.64 14.48
CA GLY A 104 -18.60 23.47 15.34
C GLY A 104 -18.56 22.11 14.58
N THR A 105 -18.73 22.10 13.27
CA THR A 105 -18.71 20.87 12.47
C THR A 105 -17.29 20.33 12.38
N PRO A 106 -17.04 19.04 12.71
CA PRO A 106 -15.71 18.45 12.63
C PRO A 106 -15.27 18.24 11.18
N TYR A 107 -13.99 18.42 10.92
CA TYR A 107 -13.32 18.04 9.67
C TYR A 107 -11.88 17.64 9.96
N ALA A 108 -11.24 16.92 9.07
CA ALA A 108 -9.82 16.61 9.19
C ALA A 108 -9.05 17.15 7.98
N ILE A 109 -7.84 17.63 8.23
CA ILE A 109 -6.81 17.84 7.22
C ILE A 109 -5.93 16.61 7.28
N VAL A 110 -5.90 15.83 6.20
CA VAL A 110 -5.10 14.62 6.11
C VAL A 110 -4.03 14.80 5.06
N ARG A 111 -2.79 14.68 5.47
CA ARG A 111 -1.64 14.68 4.57
C ARG A 111 -1.34 13.25 4.14
N PHE A 112 -1.30 13.07 2.84
CA PHE A 112 -1.01 11.80 2.18
C PHE A 112 0.28 11.90 1.38
N SER A 113 0.91 10.75 1.16
CA SER A 113 1.94 10.59 0.14
C SER A 113 1.49 9.60 -0.92
N ASP A 114 1.84 9.87 -2.17
CA ASP A 114 1.85 8.90 -3.25
C ASP A 114 3.27 8.78 -3.84
N LYS A 115 3.43 8.03 -4.91
CA LYS A 115 4.74 7.85 -5.57
C LYS A 115 5.32 9.14 -6.17
N LYS A 116 4.50 10.17 -6.39
CA LYS A 116 4.89 11.43 -7.06
C LYS A 116 5.15 12.55 -6.06
N GLY A 117 4.71 12.39 -4.81
CA GLY A 117 4.90 13.37 -3.77
C GLY A 117 3.83 13.37 -2.69
N GLU A 118 3.79 14.44 -1.92
CA GLU A 118 2.83 14.64 -0.85
C GLU A 118 1.70 15.56 -1.30
N PHE A 119 0.52 15.35 -0.71
CA PHE A 119 -0.66 16.19 -0.94
C PHE A 119 -1.58 16.20 0.28
N GLU A 120 -2.40 17.22 0.39
CA GLU A 120 -3.36 17.37 1.48
C GLU A 120 -4.79 17.30 0.97
N LEU A 121 -5.64 16.61 1.73
CA LEU A 121 -7.07 16.53 1.46
C LEU A 121 -7.87 16.91 2.72
N PHE A 122 -9.01 17.55 2.48
CA PHE A 122 -9.97 17.87 3.51
C PHE A 122 -11.05 16.78 3.56
N LEU A 123 -11.15 16.11 4.71
CA LEU A 123 -12.20 15.13 4.99
C LEU A 123 -13.28 15.83 5.82
N PHE A 124 -14.42 16.12 5.19
CA PHE A 124 -15.57 16.73 5.88
C PHE A 124 -16.28 15.71 6.77
N ALA A 125 -17.15 16.21 7.63
CA ALA A 125 -17.75 15.47 8.74
C ALA A 125 -18.26 14.08 8.38
N GLU A 126 -18.97 13.93 7.26
CA GLU A 126 -19.53 12.63 6.81
C GLU A 126 -18.45 11.59 6.57
N ILE A 127 -17.43 11.96 5.79
CA ILE A 127 -16.30 11.08 5.46
C ILE A 127 -15.44 10.82 6.71
N LEU A 128 -15.19 11.88 7.51
CA LEU A 128 -14.40 11.76 8.72
C LEU A 128 -15.03 10.82 9.74
N VAL A 129 -16.31 11.01 10.07
CA VAL A 129 -16.99 10.18 11.08
C VAL A 129 -17.04 8.71 10.67
N SER A 130 -17.31 8.44 9.39
CA SER A 130 -17.39 7.06 8.86
C SER A 130 -16.04 6.32 8.81
N ASN A 131 -14.92 7.03 8.89
CA ASN A 131 -13.59 6.45 8.69
C ASN A 131 -12.60 6.76 9.83
N ARG A 132 -12.99 7.52 10.86
CA ARG A 132 -12.11 8.02 11.93
C ARG A 132 -11.17 6.95 12.50
N ASP A 133 -11.68 5.78 12.83
CA ASP A 133 -10.92 4.70 13.45
C ASP A 133 -9.85 4.11 12.53
N LYS A 134 -10.01 4.28 11.22
CA LYS A 134 -9.12 3.77 10.18
C LYS A 134 -8.06 4.78 9.75
N LEU A 135 -8.29 6.08 10.01
CA LEU A 135 -7.38 7.16 9.60
C LEU A 135 -6.18 7.22 10.55
N LYS A 136 -5.23 6.32 10.34
CA LYS A 136 -3.98 6.23 11.10
C LYS A 136 -2.78 6.43 10.18
N GLU A 137 -1.70 6.97 10.73
CA GLU A 137 -0.42 7.11 10.04
C GLU A 137 0.05 5.76 9.48
N SER A 138 0.70 5.78 8.34
CA SER A 138 1.15 4.62 7.55
C SER A 138 0.05 3.74 6.95
N GLU A 139 -1.23 4.02 7.18
CA GLU A 139 -2.32 3.32 6.51
C GLU A 139 -2.56 3.89 5.10
N SER A 140 -2.82 2.99 4.15
CA SER A 140 -3.02 3.34 2.74
C SER A 140 -4.48 3.22 2.31
N PHE A 141 -4.93 4.16 1.49
CA PHE A 141 -6.31 4.28 1.03
C PHE A 141 -6.40 4.48 -0.48
N VAL A 142 -7.51 4.02 -1.05
CA VAL A 142 -8.01 4.43 -2.36
C VAL A 142 -9.09 5.48 -2.14
N ILE A 143 -8.95 6.60 -2.82
CA ILE A 143 -9.73 7.81 -2.58
C ILE A 143 -10.41 8.22 -3.89
N THR A 144 -11.73 8.37 -3.86
CA THR A 144 -12.49 8.96 -4.96
C THR A 144 -12.52 10.47 -4.78
N LEU A 145 -11.96 11.17 -5.74
CA LEU A 145 -11.92 12.64 -5.78
C LEU A 145 -12.87 13.19 -6.82
N GLN A 146 -13.43 14.34 -6.53
CA GLN A 146 -14.21 15.12 -7.49
C GLN A 146 -13.74 16.58 -7.49
N LYS A 147 -13.57 17.15 -8.69
CA LYS A 147 -13.34 18.59 -8.86
C LYS A 147 -14.67 19.32 -8.99
N ASP A 148 -14.77 20.44 -8.32
CA ASP A 148 -15.89 21.35 -8.55
C ASP A 148 -15.79 21.98 -9.95
N LYS A 149 -16.92 22.20 -10.57
CA LYS A 149 -16.97 22.96 -11.83
C LYS A 149 -16.51 24.39 -11.53
N VAL A 150 -15.50 24.84 -12.28
CA VAL A 150 -15.03 26.22 -12.20
C VAL A 150 -16.15 27.14 -12.69
N THR A 151 -16.75 27.89 -11.78
CA THR A 151 -17.72 28.94 -12.11
C THR A 151 -17.09 30.29 -11.83
N GLY A 152 -16.79 31.06 -12.88
CA GLY A 152 -16.22 32.40 -12.77
C GLY A 152 -14.70 32.46 -12.82
N GLU A 153 -14.12 33.55 -12.30
CA GLU A 153 -12.68 33.89 -12.34
C GLU A 153 -11.80 33.06 -11.36
N GLU A 154 -12.32 32.05 -10.68
CA GLU A 154 -11.55 31.23 -9.77
C GLU A 154 -10.57 30.33 -10.54
N THR A 155 -9.27 30.63 -10.42
CA THR A 155 -8.19 29.85 -11.07
C THR A 155 -7.88 28.54 -10.35
N LYS A 156 -8.37 28.33 -9.12
CA LYS A 156 -8.08 27.12 -8.32
C LYS A 156 -9.25 26.15 -8.36
N LYS A 157 -9.01 24.97 -8.96
CA LYS A 157 -9.95 23.83 -8.94
C LYS A 157 -10.04 23.30 -7.49
N ARG A 158 -11.22 23.38 -6.88
CA ARG A 158 -11.44 22.74 -5.56
C ARG A 158 -11.60 21.23 -5.76
N VAL A 159 -10.87 20.48 -4.96
CA VAL A 159 -10.90 19.00 -4.96
C VAL A 159 -11.63 18.53 -3.69
N ASN A 160 -12.67 17.75 -3.88
CA ASN A 160 -13.48 17.21 -2.81
C ASN A 160 -13.31 15.68 -2.73
N VAL A 161 -13.20 15.16 -1.51
CA VAL A 161 -13.22 13.71 -1.25
C VAL A 161 -14.68 13.23 -1.26
N ARG A 162 -15.01 12.29 -2.13
CA ARG A 162 -16.33 11.65 -2.20
C ARG A 162 -16.39 10.35 -1.44
N LYS A 163 -15.33 9.56 -1.52
CA LYS A 163 -15.24 8.25 -0.87
C LYS A 163 -13.80 7.95 -0.51
N ILE A 164 -13.61 7.26 0.59
CA ILE A 164 -12.31 6.73 1.00
C ILE A 164 -12.49 5.26 1.39
N LEU A 165 -11.63 4.39 0.88
CA LEU A 165 -11.63 2.95 1.17
C LEU A 165 -10.22 2.54 1.57
N SER A 166 -10.09 1.75 2.63
CA SER A 166 -8.80 1.15 2.96
C SER A 166 -8.28 0.35 1.76
N LEU A 167 -7.01 0.51 1.43
CA LEU A 167 -6.37 -0.25 0.35
C LEU A 167 -6.51 -1.75 0.57
N ASN A 168 -6.42 -2.22 1.81
CA ASN A 168 -6.65 -3.61 2.17
C ASN A 168 -8.05 -4.11 1.78
N GLN A 169 -9.08 -3.27 1.91
CA GLN A 169 -10.44 -3.64 1.49
C GLN A 169 -10.50 -3.77 -0.03
N VAL A 170 -9.94 -2.81 -0.76
CA VAL A 170 -9.92 -2.81 -2.24
C VAL A 170 -9.14 -4.00 -2.79
N VAL A 171 -7.99 -4.33 -2.18
CA VAL A 171 -7.14 -5.46 -2.58
C VAL A 171 -7.80 -6.82 -2.32
N ASN A 172 -8.58 -6.91 -1.25
CA ASN A 172 -9.26 -8.15 -0.86
C ASN A 172 -10.67 -8.29 -1.47
N GLU A 173 -11.19 -7.25 -2.15
CA GLU A 173 -12.42 -7.40 -2.91
C GLU A 173 -12.21 -8.39 -4.06
N PRO A 174 -13.04 -9.42 -4.16
CA PRO A 174 -12.90 -10.40 -5.23
C PRO A 174 -13.25 -9.77 -6.58
N TYR A 175 -12.41 -10.00 -7.57
CA TYR A 175 -12.73 -9.67 -8.96
C TYR A 175 -14.02 -10.38 -9.37
N LYS A 176 -14.92 -9.69 -10.05
CA LYS A 176 -16.19 -10.31 -10.52
C LYS A 176 -15.90 -11.43 -11.51
N LYS A 177 -14.99 -11.18 -12.43
CA LYS A 177 -14.62 -12.12 -13.49
C LYS A 177 -13.14 -11.97 -13.81
N VAL A 178 -12.46 -13.08 -14.04
CA VAL A 178 -11.05 -13.12 -14.45
C VAL A 178 -10.90 -14.07 -15.64
N THR A 179 -10.18 -13.65 -16.65
CA THR A 179 -9.84 -14.49 -17.81
C THR A 179 -8.33 -14.65 -17.89
N ILE A 180 -7.86 -15.90 -17.82
CA ILE A 180 -6.44 -16.28 -17.86
C ILE A 180 -6.15 -16.92 -19.19
N GLU A 181 -5.34 -16.27 -20.03
CA GLU A 181 -4.83 -16.85 -21.29
C GLU A 181 -3.59 -17.69 -20.99
N LEU A 182 -3.63 -18.95 -21.40
CA LEU A 182 -2.59 -19.93 -21.16
C LEU A 182 -1.85 -20.26 -22.46
N ARG A 183 -0.53 -20.48 -22.35
CA ARG A 183 0.30 -21.05 -23.42
C ARG A 183 0.15 -22.56 -23.44
N GLU A 184 0.60 -23.21 -24.54
CA GLU A 184 0.44 -24.66 -24.74
C GLU A 184 1.08 -25.54 -23.65
N ASN A 185 2.15 -25.04 -23.02
CA ASN A 185 2.91 -25.77 -22.00
C ASN A 185 2.37 -25.60 -20.56
N PHE A 186 1.09 -25.23 -20.39
CA PHE A 186 0.53 -24.97 -19.07
C PHE A 186 0.41 -26.23 -18.20
N ASN A 187 0.58 -26.05 -16.88
CA ASN A 187 0.41 -27.10 -15.89
C ASN A 187 -0.96 -26.97 -15.18
N ILE A 188 -1.90 -27.84 -15.55
CA ILE A 188 -3.26 -27.79 -14.99
C ILE A 188 -3.31 -28.11 -13.48
N LYS A 189 -2.35 -28.91 -12.96
CA LYS A 189 -2.31 -29.23 -11.53
C LYS A 189 -1.96 -28.00 -10.70
N GLU A 190 -0.94 -27.25 -11.11
CA GLU A 190 -0.56 -26.00 -10.45
C GLU A 190 -1.68 -24.96 -10.51
N ILE A 191 -2.36 -24.82 -11.66
CA ILE A 191 -3.50 -23.90 -11.77
C ILE A 191 -4.62 -24.30 -10.80
N LYS A 192 -4.91 -25.59 -10.67
CA LYS A 192 -5.90 -26.11 -9.72
C LYS A 192 -5.51 -25.83 -8.26
N GLU A 193 -4.24 -25.95 -7.93
CA GLU A 193 -3.73 -25.66 -6.58
C GLU A 193 -3.87 -24.16 -6.27
N ILE A 194 -3.42 -23.30 -7.18
CA ILE A 194 -3.54 -21.84 -7.01
C ILE A 194 -5.01 -21.41 -6.91
N LEU A 195 -5.91 -22.01 -7.69
CA LEU A 195 -7.34 -21.69 -7.72
C LEU A 195 -8.20 -22.69 -6.93
N SER A 196 -7.64 -23.31 -5.89
CA SER A 196 -8.33 -24.38 -5.13
C SER A 196 -9.47 -23.86 -4.25
N LEU A 197 -9.37 -22.63 -3.74
CA LEU A 197 -10.33 -22.07 -2.80
C LEU A 197 -11.60 -21.56 -3.49
N ASN A 198 -12.75 -21.91 -2.95
CA ASN A 198 -14.04 -21.37 -3.38
C ASN A 198 -14.15 -19.89 -3.00
N GLY A 199 -14.83 -19.11 -3.85
CA GLY A 199 -14.96 -17.67 -3.67
C GLY A 199 -16.09 -17.08 -4.53
N LYS A 200 -15.94 -15.81 -4.91
CA LYS A 200 -16.99 -15.08 -5.65
C LYS A 200 -16.58 -14.72 -7.09
N THR A 201 -15.36 -15.04 -7.51
CA THR A 201 -14.82 -14.68 -8.84
C THR A 201 -15.13 -15.77 -9.86
N VAL A 202 -15.73 -15.40 -10.98
CA VAL A 202 -15.86 -16.25 -12.16
C VAL A 202 -14.50 -16.32 -12.86
N VAL A 203 -13.94 -17.53 -13.04
CA VAL A 203 -12.65 -17.71 -13.68
C VAL A 203 -12.80 -18.43 -14.99
N ASN A 204 -12.31 -17.81 -16.07
CA ASN A 204 -12.23 -18.38 -17.41
C ASN A 204 -10.76 -18.68 -17.76
N LEU A 205 -10.52 -19.85 -18.31
CA LEU A 205 -9.25 -20.25 -18.88
C LEU A 205 -9.35 -20.22 -20.40
N VAL A 206 -8.44 -19.51 -21.07
CA VAL A 206 -8.36 -19.45 -22.52
C VAL A 206 -7.09 -20.14 -22.97
N ILE A 207 -7.25 -21.20 -23.75
CA ILE A 207 -6.15 -21.97 -24.29
C ILE A 207 -6.06 -21.70 -25.80
N LYS A 208 -4.87 -21.37 -26.29
CA LYS A 208 -4.59 -21.19 -27.70
C LYS A 208 -3.81 -22.43 -28.19
N HIS A 209 -4.35 -23.08 -29.20
CA HIS A 209 -3.68 -24.20 -29.88
C HIS A 209 -3.96 -24.13 -31.40
N ASN A 210 -2.92 -24.19 -32.22
CA ASN A 210 -3.02 -24.16 -33.68
C ASN A 210 -3.95 -23.04 -34.24
N ASN A 211 -3.76 -21.81 -33.80
CA ASN A 211 -4.58 -20.62 -34.12
C ASN A 211 -6.06 -20.71 -33.69
N LYS A 212 -6.47 -21.75 -32.99
CA LYS A 212 -7.82 -21.83 -32.38
C LYS A 212 -7.77 -21.41 -30.93
N LYS A 213 -8.82 -20.72 -30.49
CA LYS A 213 -9.04 -20.33 -29.09
C LYS A 213 -10.14 -21.20 -28.51
N ALA A 214 -9.87 -21.87 -27.39
CA ALA A 214 -10.87 -22.54 -26.56
C ALA A 214 -10.99 -21.82 -25.22
N THR A 215 -12.22 -21.49 -24.83
CA THR A 215 -12.50 -20.84 -23.53
C THR A 215 -13.25 -21.83 -22.62
N TYR A 216 -12.69 -22.07 -21.45
CA TYR A 216 -13.27 -22.94 -20.44
C TYR A 216 -13.63 -22.09 -19.22
N SER A 217 -14.91 -22.07 -18.84
CA SER A 217 -15.34 -21.46 -17.57
C SER A 217 -15.26 -22.51 -16.48
N LEU A 218 -14.64 -22.18 -15.34
CA LEU A 218 -14.65 -23.08 -14.21
C LEU A 218 -16.06 -23.17 -13.63
N GLN A 219 -16.51 -24.40 -13.30
CA GLN A 219 -17.88 -24.65 -12.84
C GLN A 219 -18.25 -23.90 -11.55
N ASN A 220 -17.28 -23.70 -10.66
CA ASN A 220 -17.49 -22.99 -9.40
C ASN A 220 -16.68 -21.70 -9.39
N ASN A 221 -17.24 -20.66 -8.77
CA ASN A 221 -16.51 -19.43 -8.51
C ASN A 221 -15.31 -19.68 -7.59
N ARG A 222 -14.23 -18.97 -7.82
CA ARG A 222 -12.97 -19.14 -7.08
C ARG A 222 -12.65 -17.90 -6.25
N LYS A 223 -11.91 -18.09 -5.18
CA LYS A 223 -11.25 -16.98 -4.50
C LYS A 223 -10.10 -16.50 -5.41
N PHE A 224 -10.16 -15.22 -5.79
CA PHE A 224 -9.13 -14.60 -6.62
C PHE A 224 -8.78 -13.24 -6.03
N ASP A 225 -7.62 -13.13 -5.45
CA ASP A 225 -7.08 -11.92 -4.83
C ASP A 225 -5.67 -11.63 -5.40
N LEU A 226 -5.02 -10.60 -4.88
CA LEU A 226 -3.68 -10.19 -5.31
C LEU A 226 -2.64 -11.31 -5.20
N LYS A 227 -2.75 -12.20 -4.18
CA LYS A 227 -1.82 -13.32 -4.02
C LYS A 227 -1.93 -14.31 -5.18
N HIS A 228 -3.18 -14.63 -5.56
CA HIS A 228 -3.45 -15.49 -6.72
C HIS A 228 -2.98 -14.84 -8.02
N LEU A 229 -3.19 -13.54 -8.19
CA LEU A 229 -2.71 -12.79 -9.34
C LEU A 229 -1.17 -12.83 -9.45
N LYS A 230 -0.45 -12.54 -8.37
CA LYS A 230 1.02 -12.61 -8.34
C LYS A 230 1.53 -14.03 -8.61
N ALA A 231 0.91 -15.04 -7.99
CA ALA A 231 1.28 -16.44 -8.20
C ALA A 231 1.11 -16.89 -9.65
N LEU A 232 0.01 -16.48 -10.30
CA LEU A 232 -0.23 -16.80 -11.72
C LEU A 232 0.68 -16.01 -12.68
N LYS A 233 0.90 -14.72 -12.42
CA LYS A 233 1.81 -13.90 -13.23
C LYS A 233 3.26 -14.39 -13.20
N ALA A 234 3.68 -15.03 -12.11
CA ALA A 234 5.00 -15.64 -11.98
C ALA A 234 5.19 -16.92 -12.79
N LYS A 235 4.13 -17.43 -13.45
CA LYS A 235 4.19 -18.67 -14.23
C LYS A 235 4.41 -18.39 -15.71
N ASP A 236 5.43 -18.97 -16.29
CA ASP A 236 5.83 -18.76 -17.70
C ASP A 236 4.74 -19.15 -18.70
N TYR A 237 3.86 -20.09 -18.31
CA TYR A 237 2.75 -20.55 -19.14
C TYR A 237 1.52 -19.63 -19.10
N VAL A 238 1.50 -18.60 -18.27
CA VAL A 238 0.44 -17.58 -18.26
C VAL A 238 0.82 -16.47 -19.24
N ALA A 239 0.05 -16.35 -20.32
CA ALA A 239 0.32 -15.36 -21.36
C ALA A 239 -0.26 -14.00 -21.01
N LYS A 240 -1.50 -13.97 -20.47
CA LYS A 240 -2.23 -12.74 -20.13
C LYS A 240 -3.31 -13.01 -19.07
N ILE A 241 -3.56 -12.05 -18.21
CA ILE A 241 -4.70 -12.06 -17.29
C ILE A 241 -5.51 -10.77 -17.55
N THR A 242 -6.83 -10.92 -17.74
CA THR A 242 -7.78 -9.81 -17.95
C THR A 242 -8.94 -9.93 -16.97
N PHE A 243 -9.52 -8.80 -16.58
CA PHE A 243 -10.53 -8.64 -15.53
C PHE A 243 -11.84 -8.11 -16.08
#